data_23157f66acf892c2449550de4c65e986
#
_entry.id   23157f66acf892c2449550de4c65e986
#
_cell.length_a   1.000
_cell.length_b   1.000
_cell.length_c   1.000
_cell.angle_alpha   90.00
_cell.angle_beta   90.00
_cell.angle_gamma   90.00
#
_symmetry.space_group_name_H-M   'P 1'
#
loop_
_entity.id
_entity.type
_entity.pdbx_description
1 polymer ?
#
loop_
_entity_poly.entity_id
_entity_poly.type
_entity_poly.pdbx_seq_one_letter_code
_entity_poly.pdbx_strand_id
1 'polypeptide(L)'
;MDYEVIFSNIPLYFEGLWVTIQLVFLSLVLGFVLALPIALLATSRYPWIGLFPKAYIYFFRGTPLLVQMFMIYHGMGQFELVRESVIWIVFKEAYWCALIAFALNTAGYTAEILRGTIEQTPYGEIEAARACGMSKSTLYR
;
A
#
# COMPACT_ATOMS: atom_id res chain seq x y z
N MET A 1 -14.79 31.99 22.52
CA MET A 1 -14.43 31.23 21.32
C MET A 1 -13.83 32.24 20.35
N ASP A 2 -12.54 32.12 20.07
CA ASP A 2 -11.81 33.10 19.27
C ASP A 2 -11.97 32.81 17.79
N TYR A 3 -13.14 33.18 17.25
CA TYR A 3 -13.46 33.02 15.84
C TYR A 3 -12.46 33.73 14.90
N GLU A 4 -11.87 34.85 15.38
CA GLU A 4 -10.83 35.58 14.63
C GLU A 4 -9.59 34.72 14.33
N VAL A 5 -9.19 33.88 15.31
CA VAL A 5 -8.06 32.94 15.11
C VAL A 5 -8.38 31.88 14.05
N ILE A 6 -9.62 31.43 13.99
CA ILE A 6 -10.07 30.46 12.98
C ILE A 6 -10.04 31.08 11.60
N PHE A 7 -10.62 32.28 11.45
CA PHE A 7 -10.69 32.98 10.16
C PHE A 7 -9.33 33.41 9.64
N SER A 8 -8.41 33.84 10.52
CA SER A 8 -7.06 34.22 10.13
C SER A 8 -6.20 33.04 9.63
N ASN A 9 -6.52 31.81 10.06
CA ASN A 9 -5.79 30.60 9.69
C ASN A 9 -6.47 29.77 8.59
N ILE A 10 -7.54 30.27 7.98
CA ILE A 10 -8.21 29.58 6.86
C ILE A 10 -7.25 29.12 5.74
N PRO A 11 -6.26 29.95 5.28
CA PRO A 11 -5.32 29.50 4.27
C PRO A 11 -4.53 28.25 4.67
N LEU A 12 -4.10 28.15 5.94
CA LEU A 12 -3.37 26.98 6.46
C LEU A 12 -4.23 25.70 6.44
N TYR A 13 -5.54 25.83 6.69
CA TYR A 13 -6.45 24.69 6.58
C TYR A 13 -6.57 24.18 5.13
N PHE A 14 -6.60 25.08 4.15
CA PHE A 14 -6.62 24.70 2.75
C PHE A 14 -5.31 24.03 2.30
N GLU A 15 -4.17 24.53 2.77
CA GLU A 15 -2.86 23.90 2.52
C GLU A 15 -2.82 22.49 3.12
N GLY A 16 -3.25 22.32 4.36
CA GLY A 16 -3.32 21.02 5.02
C GLY A 16 -4.27 20.04 4.33
N LEU A 17 -5.43 20.54 3.88
CA LEU A 17 -6.39 19.77 3.10
C LEU A 17 -5.78 19.29 1.77
N TRP A 18 -5.07 20.17 1.08
CA TRP A 18 -4.40 19.84 -0.18
C TRP A 18 -3.36 18.75 0.00
N VAL A 19 -2.50 18.85 1.03
CA VAL A 19 -1.51 17.83 1.38
C VAL A 19 -2.19 16.49 1.70
N THR A 20 -3.30 16.53 2.44
CA THR A 20 -4.09 15.32 2.76
C THR A 20 -4.62 14.64 1.50
N ILE A 21 -5.22 15.41 0.58
CA ILE A 21 -5.73 14.88 -0.69
C ILE A 21 -4.61 14.25 -1.52
N GLN A 22 -3.47 14.92 -1.60
CA GLN A 22 -2.30 14.39 -2.32
C GLN A 22 -1.82 13.07 -1.70
N LEU A 23 -1.64 13.01 -0.38
CA LEU A 23 -1.19 11.81 0.31
C LEU A 23 -2.17 10.64 0.11
N VAL A 24 -3.47 10.89 0.24
CA VAL A 24 -4.50 9.86 0.03
C VAL A 24 -4.46 9.35 -1.40
N PHE A 25 -4.52 10.24 -2.37
CA PHE A 25 -4.55 9.84 -3.79
C PHE A 25 -3.28 9.07 -4.20
N LEU A 26 -2.11 9.61 -3.89
CA LEU A 26 -0.83 9.00 -4.24
C LEU A 26 -0.62 7.65 -3.53
N SER A 27 -0.97 7.57 -2.25
CA SER A 27 -0.84 6.30 -1.50
C SER A 27 -1.79 5.22 -2.01
N LEU A 28 -3.02 5.58 -2.42
CA LEU A 28 -3.95 4.64 -3.03
C LEU A 28 -3.42 4.11 -4.37
N VAL A 29 -2.95 4.99 -5.24
CA VAL A 29 -2.41 4.59 -6.55
C VAL A 29 -1.17 3.72 -6.39
N LEU A 30 -0.19 4.16 -5.60
CA LEU A 30 1.04 3.39 -5.35
C LEU A 30 0.75 2.07 -4.64
N GLY A 31 -0.13 2.11 -3.63
CA GLY A 31 -0.55 0.93 -2.88
C GLY A 31 -1.24 -0.10 -3.78
N PHE A 32 -2.13 0.33 -4.67
CA PHE A 32 -2.79 -0.56 -5.62
C PHE A 32 -1.81 -1.17 -6.63
N VAL A 33 -0.90 -0.37 -7.19
CA VAL A 33 0.13 -0.85 -8.12
C VAL A 33 1.02 -1.90 -7.47
N LEU A 34 1.40 -1.71 -6.19
CA LEU A 34 2.18 -2.67 -5.42
C LEU A 34 1.36 -3.91 -5.03
N ALA A 35 0.07 -3.74 -4.74
CA ALA A 35 -0.80 -4.84 -4.32
C ALA A 35 -0.95 -5.93 -5.37
N LEU A 36 -1.02 -5.57 -6.65
CA LEU A 36 -1.23 -6.53 -7.75
C LEU A 36 -0.14 -7.61 -7.80
N PRO A 37 1.16 -7.28 -7.91
CA PRO A 37 2.21 -8.30 -7.93
C PRO A 37 2.28 -9.08 -6.61
N ILE A 38 2.06 -8.42 -5.47
CA ILE A 38 2.08 -9.07 -4.15
C ILE A 38 0.96 -10.12 -4.07
N ALA A 39 -0.27 -9.79 -4.49
CA ALA A 39 -1.39 -10.72 -4.49
C ALA A 39 -1.14 -11.92 -5.42
N LEU A 40 -0.67 -11.66 -6.64
CA LEU A 40 -0.37 -12.73 -7.61
C LEU A 40 0.74 -13.67 -7.14
N LEU A 41 1.79 -13.13 -6.52
CA LEU A 41 2.86 -13.94 -5.95
C LEU A 41 2.40 -14.72 -4.71
N ALA A 42 1.50 -14.13 -3.90
CA ALA A 42 0.95 -14.78 -2.71
C ALA A 42 0.05 -15.98 -3.05
N THR A 43 -0.60 -15.98 -4.22
CA THR A 43 -1.42 -17.11 -4.75
C THR A 43 -0.62 -18.14 -5.54
N SER A 44 0.71 -18.00 -5.62
CA SER A 44 1.56 -18.90 -6.34
C SER A 44 1.46 -20.34 -5.82
N ARG A 45 1.47 -21.32 -6.74
CA ARG A 45 1.51 -22.75 -6.43
C ARG A 45 2.81 -23.18 -5.72
N TYR A 46 3.88 -22.41 -5.89
CA TYR A 46 5.17 -22.69 -5.26
C TYR A 46 5.22 -22.02 -3.88
N PRO A 47 5.30 -22.81 -2.78
CA PRO A 47 5.23 -22.28 -1.41
C PRO A 47 6.35 -21.28 -1.12
N TRP A 48 7.53 -21.46 -1.67
CA TRP A 48 8.67 -20.58 -1.49
C TRP A 48 8.45 -19.18 -2.08
N ILE A 49 7.76 -19.09 -3.23
CA ILE A 49 7.44 -17.84 -3.90
C ILE A 49 6.35 -17.08 -3.11
N GLY A 50 5.36 -17.82 -2.61
CA GLY A 50 4.25 -17.24 -1.85
C GLY A 50 4.59 -16.84 -0.42
N LEU A 51 5.67 -17.38 0.15
CA LEU A 51 6.03 -17.15 1.56
C LEU A 51 6.33 -15.67 1.85
N PHE A 52 7.16 -15.05 1.03
CA PHE A 52 7.56 -13.65 1.24
C PHE A 52 6.39 -12.66 1.11
N PRO A 53 5.56 -12.71 0.05
CA PRO A 53 4.37 -11.87 -0.06
C PRO A 53 3.36 -12.09 1.07
N LYS A 54 3.15 -13.33 1.50
CA LYS A 54 2.28 -13.63 2.65
C LYS A 54 2.82 -13.05 3.96
N ALA A 55 4.13 -13.15 4.19
CA ALA A 55 4.78 -12.54 5.35
C ALA A 55 4.65 -11.00 5.33
N TYR A 56 4.82 -10.38 4.15
CA TYR A 56 4.58 -8.95 3.95
C TYR A 56 3.15 -8.55 4.32
N ILE A 57 2.16 -9.24 3.76
CA ILE A 57 0.73 -9.01 4.03
C ILE A 57 0.45 -9.14 5.53
N TYR A 58 0.95 -10.20 6.16
CA TYR A 58 0.77 -10.45 7.58
C TYR A 58 1.37 -9.32 8.44
N PHE A 59 2.59 -8.89 8.13
CA PHE A 59 3.28 -7.83 8.86
C PHE A 59 2.55 -6.49 8.74
N PHE A 60 2.24 -6.03 7.53
CA PHE A 60 1.62 -4.72 7.32
C PHE A 60 0.18 -4.63 7.81
N ARG A 61 -0.56 -5.73 7.81
CA ARG A 61 -1.92 -5.79 8.39
C ARG A 61 -1.92 -6.01 9.90
N GLY A 62 -0.91 -6.68 10.42
CA GLY A 62 -0.79 -6.98 11.85
C GLY A 62 -0.16 -5.87 12.69
N THR A 63 0.42 -4.85 12.06
CA THR A 63 1.06 -3.74 12.78
C THR A 63 0.29 -2.43 12.61
N PRO A 64 0.19 -1.59 13.67
CA PRO A 64 -0.48 -0.29 13.58
C PRO A 64 0.25 0.63 12.59
N LEU A 65 -0.51 1.31 11.74
CA LEU A 65 0.03 2.25 10.74
C LEU A 65 0.93 3.32 11.36
N LEU A 66 0.54 3.84 12.53
CA LEU A 66 1.33 4.84 13.25
C LEU A 66 2.74 4.31 13.59
N VAL A 67 2.83 3.06 14.02
CA VAL A 67 4.12 2.41 14.33
C VAL A 67 4.97 2.27 13.06
N GLN A 68 4.36 1.89 11.94
CA GLN A 68 5.05 1.81 10.65
C GLN A 68 5.63 3.17 10.23
N MET A 69 4.84 4.24 10.39
CA MET A 69 5.31 5.61 10.12
C MET A 69 6.51 6.00 11.00
N PHE A 70 6.44 5.73 12.31
CA PHE A 70 7.54 6.01 13.22
C PHE A 70 8.79 5.20 12.89
N MET A 71 8.63 3.93 12.54
CA MET A 71 9.76 3.08 12.12
C MET A 71 10.44 3.60 10.84
N ILE A 72 9.68 4.08 9.88
CA ILE A 72 10.23 4.64 8.64
C ILE A 72 10.91 5.98 8.93
N TYR A 73 10.22 6.91 9.60
CA TYR A 73 10.73 8.25 9.81
C TYR A 73 11.94 8.29 10.76
N HIS A 74 11.86 7.62 11.91
CA HIS A 74 12.94 7.62 12.91
C HIS A 74 13.93 6.48 12.72
N GLY A 75 13.48 5.31 12.25
CA GLY A 75 14.31 4.14 12.12
C GLY A 75 15.32 4.26 10.97
N MET A 76 14.90 4.78 9.81
CA MET A 76 15.79 4.92 8.66
C MET A 76 16.95 5.90 8.91
N GLY A 77 16.73 6.92 9.75
CA GLY A 77 17.76 7.87 10.14
C GLY A 77 18.85 7.32 11.08
N GLN A 78 18.65 6.13 11.65
CA GLN A 78 19.65 5.51 12.51
C GLN A 78 20.74 4.75 11.73
N PHE A 79 20.50 4.41 10.47
CA PHE A 79 21.44 3.72 9.62
C PHE A 79 22.36 4.71 8.91
N GLU A 80 23.66 4.67 9.18
CA GLU A 80 24.66 5.55 8.53
C GLU A 80 24.63 5.40 7.01
N LEU A 81 24.52 4.16 6.50
CA LEU A 81 24.42 3.87 5.08
C LEU A 81 23.26 4.60 4.39
N VAL A 82 22.12 4.80 5.10
CA VAL A 82 20.99 5.53 4.58
C VAL A 82 21.25 7.03 4.62
N ARG A 83 21.83 7.55 5.70
CA ARG A 83 22.13 8.97 5.89
C ARG A 83 23.16 9.50 4.89
N GLU A 84 24.11 8.66 4.49
CA GLU A 84 25.16 9.02 3.52
C GLU A 84 24.73 8.79 2.06
N SER A 85 23.60 8.13 1.86
CA SER A 85 23.07 7.82 0.53
C SER A 85 22.16 8.94 -0.01
N VAL A 86 21.99 8.97 -1.35
CA VAL A 86 21.03 9.86 -2.02
C VAL A 86 19.60 9.63 -1.54
N ILE A 87 19.29 8.44 -1.03
CA ILE A 87 17.96 8.07 -0.52
C ILE A 87 17.57 8.90 0.72
N TRP A 88 18.57 9.45 1.44
CA TRP A 88 18.32 10.33 2.58
C TRP A 88 17.48 11.56 2.25
N ILE A 89 17.54 12.06 1.02
CA ILE A 89 16.72 13.18 0.55
C ILE A 89 15.23 12.89 0.75
N VAL A 90 14.83 11.63 0.59
CA VAL A 90 13.44 11.18 0.77
C VAL A 90 13.13 10.99 2.27
N PHE A 91 13.99 10.28 2.99
CA PHE A 91 13.70 9.91 4.39
C PHE A 91 13.86 11.04 5.41
N LYS A 92 14.53 12.15 5.07
CA LYS A 92 14.59 13.35 5.92
C LYS A 92 13.27 14.13 5.96
N GLU A 93 12.40 13.97 4.96
CA GLU A 93 11.16 14.70 4.83
C GLU A 93 9.97 13.85 5.32
N ALA A 94 9.20 14.38 6.27
CA ALA A 94 8.06 13.68 6.87
C ALA A 94 6.99 13.30 5.83
N TYR A 95 6.78 14.13 4.81
CA TYR A 95 5.84 13.89 3.73
C TYR A 95 6.11 12.57 2.99
N TRP A 96 7.36 12.35 2.56
CA TRP A 96 7.74 11.14 1.83
C TRP A 96 7.69 9.89 2.71
N CYS A 97 8.07 10.03 3.98
CA CYS A 97 7.96 8.92 4.94
C CYS A 97 6.50 8.51 5.16
N ALA A 98 5.60 9.48 5.28
CA ALA A 98 4.17 9.24 5.41
C ALA A 98 3.61 8.58 4.13
N LEU A 99 3.96 9.09 2.95
CA LEU A 99 3.53 8.53 1.67
C LEU A 99 3.96 7.06 1.51
N ILE A 100 5.22 6.76 1.84
CA ILE A 100 5.75 5.39 1.79
C ILE A 100 5.00 4.48 2.77
N ALA A 101 4.82 4.91 4.02
CA ALA A 101 4.09 4.15 5.02
C ALA A 101 2.65 3.84 4.58
N PHE A 102 1.94 4.85 4.09
CA PHE A 102 0.56 4.70 3.61
C PHE A 102 0.47 3.79 2.39
N ALA A 103 1.39 3.95 1.43
CA ALA A 103 1.41 3.11 0.23
C ALA A 103 1.69 1.63 0.57
N LEU A 104 2.66 1.35 1.44
CA LEU A 104 2.97 -0.01 1.88
C LEU A 104 1.83 -0.63 2.69
N ASN A 105 1.22 0.14 3.58
CA ASN A 105 0.08 -0.33 4.34
C ASN A 105 -1.12 -0.63 3.44
N THR A 106 -1.48 0.30 2.54
CA THR A 106 -2.55 0.11 1.55
C THR A 106 -2.29 -1.10 0.66
N ALA A 107 -1.04 -1.29 0.21
CA ALA A 107 -0.65 -2.46 -0.57
C ALA A 107 -0.90 -3.78 0.18
N GLY A 108 -0.59 -3.84 1.48
CA GLY A 108 -0.83 -5.03 2.30
C GLY A 108 -2.32 -5.39 2.40
N TYR A 109 -3.17 -4.41 2.68
CA TYR A 109 -4.63 -4.64 2.76
C TYR A 109 -5.23 -4.99 1.41
N THR A 110 -4.90 -4.24 0.36
CA THR A 110 -5.42 -4.47 -0.99
C THR A 110 -4.96 -5.81 -1.55
N ALA A 111 -3.69 -6.18 -1.34
CA ALA A 111 -3.15 -7.46 -1.76
C ALA A 111 -3.89 -8.64 -1.12
N GLU A 112 -4.26 -8.53 0.15
CA GLU A 112 -5.04 -9.58 0.84
C GLU A 112 -6.46 -9.70 0.28
N ILE A 113 -7.13 -8.59 -0.01
CA ILE A 113 -8.46 -8.60 -0.63
C ILE A 113 -8.38 -9.30 -1.99
N LEU A 114 -7.42 -8.92 -2.83
CA LEU A 114 -7.21 -9.53 -4.14
C LEU A 114 -6.86 -11.01 -4.04
N ARG A 115 -5.96 -11.38 -3.12
CA ARG A 115 -5.59 -12.78 -2.86
C ARG A 115 -6.82 -13.60 -2.45
N GLY A 116 -7.60 -13.09 -1.50
CA GLY A 116 -8.81 -13.76 -1.03
C GLY A 116 -9.84 -13.95 -2.15
N THR A 117 -10.04 -12.97 -3.00
CA THR A 117 -10.93 -13.06 -4.16
C THR A 117 -10.45 -14.13 -5.15
N ILE A 118 -9.16 -14.17 -5.46
CA ILE A 118 -8.58 -15.17 -6.37
C ILE A 118 -8.74 -16.59 -5.80
N GLU A 119 -8.44 -16.78 -4.52
CA GLU A 119 -8.52 -18.11 -3.87
C GLU A 119 -9.96 -18.62 -3.69
N GLN A 120 -10.93 -17.72 -3.52
CA GLN A 120 -12.35 -18.06 -3.34
C GLN A 120 -13.08 -18.31 -4.65
N THR A 121 -12.48 -18.04 -5.81
CA THR A 121 -13.11 -18.31 -7.12
C THR A 121 -13.32 -19.81 -7.30
N PRO A 122 -14.56 -20.31 -7.43
CA PRO A 122 -14.84 -21.74 -7.56
C PRO A 122 -14.24 -22.31 -8.84
N TYR A 123 -13.56 -23.44 -8.73
CA TYR A 123 -12.92 -24.09 -9.87
C TYR A 123 -13.93 -24.44 -10.96
N GLY A 124 -15.18 -24.77 -10.58
CA GLY A 124 -16.26 -25.07 -11.51
C GLY A 124 -16.66 -23.89 -12.42
N GLU A 125 -16.55 -22.65 -11.93
CA GLU A 125 -16.80 -21.47 -12.76
C GLU A 125 -15.73 -21.33 -13.86
N ILE A 126 -14.47 -21.60 -13.50
CA ILE A 126 -13.34 -21.58 -14.44
C ILE A 126 -13.50 -22.67 -15.50
N GLU A 127 -13.95 -23.86 -15.11
CA GLU A 127 -14.20 -24.97 -16.02
C GLU A 127 -15.40 -24.69 -16.95
N ALA A 128 -16.48 -24.17 -16.40
CA ALA A 128 -17.67 -23.79 -17.20
C ALA A 128 -17.32 -22.70 -18.22
N ALA A 129 -16.58 -21.68 -17.83
CA ALA A 129 -16.13 -20.62 -18.73
C ALA A 129 -15.24 -21.16 -19.87
N ARG A 130 -14.36 -22.11 -19.56
CA ARG A 130 -13.54 -22.80 -20.59
C ARG A 130 -14.37 -23.68 -21.52
N ALA A 131 -15.37 -24.38 -20.99
CA ALA A 131 -16.29 -25.18 -21.79
C ALA A 131 -17.11 -24.33 -22.77
N CYS A 132 -17.45 -23.08 -22.35
CA CYS A 132 -18.07 -22.09 -23.23
C CYS A 132 -17.11 -21.43 -24.23
N GLY A 133 -15.85 -21.86 -24.32
CA GLY A 133 -14.87 -21.33 -25.26
C GLY A 133 -14.29 -19.98 -24.92
N MET A 134 -14.40 -19.51 -23.65
CA MET A 134 -13.83 -18.23 -23.24
C MET A 134 -12.31 -18.24 -23.31
N SER A 135 -11.74 -17.16 -23.87
CA SER A 135 -10.29 -16.97 -23.90
C SER A 135 -9.75 -16.72 -22.47
N LYS A 136 -8.46 -17.02 -22.25
CA LYS A 136 -7.82 -16.77 -20.95
C LYS A 136 -7.95 -15.30 -20.54
N SER A 137 -7.82 -14.35 -21.46
CA SER A 137 -7.99 -12.93 -21.19
C SER A 137 -9.39 -12.57 -20.71
N THR A 138 -10.43 -13.21 -21.28
CA THR A 138 -11.83 -12.98 -20.88
C THR A 138 -12.14 -13.63 -19.54
N LEU A 139 -11.51 -14.78 -19.26
CA LEU A 139 -11.68 -15.52 -18.01
C LEU A 139 -11.15 -14.76 -16.78
N TYR A 140 -10.05 -14.01 -16.95
CA TYR A 140 -9.45 -13.23 -15.84
C TYR A 140 -9.89 -11.76 -15.82
N ARG A 141 -10.86 -11.37 -16.57
CA ARG A 141 -11.43 -10.02 -16.60
C ARG A 141 -12.71 -9.91 -15.79
#